data_7059e6ffba4a18e55a8ee520a021221d
#
_entry.id   7059e6ffba4a18e55a8ee520a021221d
#
_cell.length_a   1.000
_cell.length_b   1.000
_cell.length_c   1.000
_cell.angle_alpha   90.00
_cell.angle_beta   90.00
_cell.angle_gamma   90.00
#
_symmetry.space_group_name_H-M   'P 1'
#
loop_
_entity.id
_entity.type
_entity.pdbx_description
1 polymer ?
#
loop_
_entity_poly.entity_id
_entity_poly.type
_entity_poly.pdbx_seq_one_letter_code
_entity_poly.pdbx_strand_id
1 'polypeptide(L)'
;MPEWRDKGIVLSVKKYGEKGIIANVLTLEHGRHLGWITNYNKKNIASHVQPGNLVDIFWKSRLIEQMGNFKIELISSVVGKILDDKVKLQAIFSICTLLEKVLPERQK
;
A
#
# COMPACT_ATOMS: atom_id res chain seq x y z
N MET A 1 22.11 -1.33 4.06
CA MET A 1 20.72 -0.87 4.29
C MET A 1 19.76 -1.98 3.86
N PRO A 2 18.87 -2.41 4.74
CA PRO A 2 17.86 -3.40 4.33
C PRO A 2 16.99 -2.85 3.21
N GLU A 3 16.78 -3.66 2.20
CA GLU A 3 15.88 -3.34 1.11
C GLU A 3 15.37 -4.59 0.43
N TRP A 4 14.18 -4.51 -0.14
CA TRP A 4 13.60 -5.61 -0.92
C TRP A 4 12.54 -5.08 -1.87
N ARG A 5 12.19 -5.92 -2.84
CA ARG A 5 11.09 -5.66 -3.77
C ARG A 5 10.04 -6.74 -3.61
N ASP A 6 8.80 -6.35 -3.77
CA ASP A 6 7.69 -7.28 -3.69
C ASP A 6 6.48 -6.72 -4.42
N LYS A 7 5.47 -7.55 -4.55
CA LYS A 7 4.16 -7.14 -5.03
C LYS A 7 3.20 -7.16 -3.87
N GLY A 8 2.20 -6.29 -3.92
CA GLY A 8 1.25 -6.25 -2.84
C GLY A 8 -0.04 -5.55 -3.20
N ILE A 9 -0.98 -5.63 -2.26
CA ILE A 9 -2.27 -4.96 -2.36
C ILE A 9 -2.29 -3.85 -1.33
N VAL A 10 -2.65 -2.65 -1.76
CA VAL A 10 -2.78 -1.52 -0.85
C VAL A 10 -4.01 -1.75 0.03
N LEU A 11 -3.82 -1.76 1.34
CA LEU A 11 -4.92 -1.91 2.28
C LEU A 11 -5.47 -0.57 2.72
N SER A 12 -4.60 0.38 3.02
CA SER A 12 -4.99 1.72 3.41
C SER A 12 -3.85 2.70 3.20
N VAL A 13 -4.20 3.98 3.21
CA VAL A 13 -3.26 5.07 3.07
C VAL A 13 -3.65 6.14 4.06
N LYS A 14 -2.66 6.65 4.81
CA LYS A 14 -2.88 7.73 5.76
C LYS A 14 -1.97 8.90 5.46
N LYS A 15 -2.50 10.10 5.55
CA LYS A 15 -1.73 11.31 5.37
C LYS A 15 -1.19 11.78 6.73
N TYR A 16 0.10 12.05 6.78
CA TYR A 16 0.75 12.59 7.98
C TYR A 16 1.45 13.89 7.62
N GLY A 17 1.03 14.97 8.26
CA GLY A 17 1.55 16.30 7.95
C GLY A 17 1.16 16.75 6.54
N GLU A 18 1.90 17.69 5.99
CA GLU A 18 1.57 18.26 4.68
C GLU A 18 2.09 17.46 3.51
N LYS A 19 3.17 16.70 3.70
CA LYS A 19 3.86 16.01 2.60
C LYS A 19 4.05 14.54 2.81
N GLY A 20 3.64 14.01 3.97
CA GLY A 20 3.87 12.62 4.29
C GLY A 20 2.66 11.75 4.05
N ILE A 21 2.86 10.61 3.41
CA ILE A 21 1.83 9.58 3.26
C ILE A 21 2.44 8.26 3.68
N ILE A 22 1.69 7.52 4.51
CA ILE A 22 2.05 6.17 4.90
C ILE A 22 1.08 5.21 4.23
N ALA A 23 1.62 4.22 3.52
CA ALA A 23 0.84 3.16 2.92
C ALA A 23 0.93 1.91 3.77
N ASN A 24 -0.19 1.20 3.89
CA ASN A 24 -0.30 -0.10 4.52
C ASN A 24 -0.56 -1.11 3.42
N VAL A 25 0.40 -2.01 3.17
CA VAL A 25 0.37 -2.90 2.01
C VAL A 25 0.50 -4.34 2.48
N LEU A 26 -0.37 -5.20 1.98
CA LEU A 26 -0.23 -6.65 2.17
C LEU A 26 0.62 -7.18 1.04
N THR A 27 1.85 -7.58 1.37
CA THR A 27 2.82 -8.04 0.38
C THR A 27 2.74 -9.55 0.19
N LEU A 28 3.24 -10.01 -0.96
CA LEU A 28 3.22 -11.43 -1.31
C LEU A 28 4.14 -12.25 -0.40
N GLU A 29 5.34 -11.75 -0.13
CA GLU A 29 6.36 -12.53 0.59
C GLU A 29 6.79 -11.93 1.92
N HIS A 30 6.42 -10.68 2.21
CA HIS A 30 6.91 -9.98 3.40
C HIS A 30 5.81 -9.63 4.39
N GLY A 31 4.60 -10.14 4.17
CA GLY A 31 3.48 -9.86 5.06
C GLY A 31 2.96 -8.44 4.94
N ARG A 32 2.27 -7.98 5.96
CA ARG A 32 1.69 -6.64 5.97
C ARG A 32 2.75 -5.64 6.44
N HIS A 33 3.04 -4.66 5.61
CA HIS A 33 4.04 -3.64 5.89
C HIS A 33 3.47 -2.24 5.82
N LEU A 34 3.93 -1.40 6.73
CA LEU A 34 3.72 0.04 6.66
C LEU A 34 5.00 0.69 6.11
N GLY A 35 4.84 1.74 5.35
CA GLY A 35 6.00 2.50 4.86
C GLY A 35 5.61 3.87 4.37
N TRP A 36 6.56 4.81 4.48
CA TRP A 36 6.42 6.14 3.91
C TRP A 36 6.52 6.05 2.39
N ILE A 37 5.65 6.76 1.68
CA ILE A 37 5.74 6.81 0.22
C ILE A 37 6.72 7.90 -0.17
N THR A 38 7.84 7.51 -0.79
CA THR A 38 8.90 8.43 -1.17
C THR A 38 8.65 9.14 -2.50
N ASN A 39 7.82 8.54 -3.36
CA ASN A 39 7.51 9.13 -4.67
C ASN A 39 6.13 9.78 -4.71
N TYR A 40 5.66 10.26 -3.55
CA TYR A 40 4.33 10.86 -3.43
C TYR A 40 4.13 12.07 -4.35
N ASN A 41 5.18 12.83 -4.59
CA ASN A 41 5.09 14.04 -5.41
C ASN A 41 5.08 13.77 -6.92
N LYS A 42 5.22 12.52 -7.33
CA LYS A 42 5.13 12.18 -8.74
C LYS A 42 3.69 12.25 -9.20
N LYS A 43 3.54 12.58 -10.47
CA LYS A 43 2.24 12.68 -11.10
C LYS A 43 1.47 11.37 -10.99
N ASN A 44 0.21 11.44 -10.61
CA ASN A 44 -0.73 10.31 -10.51
C ASN A 44 -0.45 9.33 -9.38
N ILE A 45 0.51 9.58 -8.50
CA ILE A 45 0.80 8.62 -7.43
C ILE A 45 -0.38 8.44 -6.48
N ALA A 46 -1.14 9.51 -6.25
CA ALA A 46 -2.29 9.44 -5.35
C ALA A 46 -3.34 8.43 -5.85
N SER A 47 -3.53 8.31 -7.16
CA SER A 47 -4.45 7.33 -7.72
C SER A 47 -3.88 5.92 -7.71
N HIS A 48 -2.55 5.79 -7.69
CA HIS A 48 -1.89 4.49 -7.66
C HIS A 48 -2.01 3.79 -6.31
N VAL A 49 -2.08 4.57 -5.22
CA VAL A 49 -2.06 4.01 -3.87
C VAL A 49 -3.45 3.92 -3.26
N GLN A 50 -4.45 3.69 -4.07
CA GLN A 50 -5.82 3.49 -3.59
C GLN A 50 -5.99 2.09 -3.00
N PRO A 51 -6.79 1.96 -1.92
CA PRO A 51 -7.05 0.63 -1.36
C PRO A 51 -7.59 -0.35 -2.42
N GLY A 52 -7.05 -1.56 -2.40
CA GLY A 52 -7.41 -2.59 -3.35
C GLY A 52 -6.54 -2.64 -4.59
N ASN A 53 -5.76 -1.62 -4.88
CA ASN A 53 -4.89 -1.63 -6.04
C ASN A 53 -3.70 -2.57 -5.85
N LEU A 54 -3.33 -3.24 -6.93
CA LEU A 54 -2.15 -4.10 -6.96
C LEU A 54 -0.94 -3.26 -7.38
N VAL A 55 0.11 -3.33 -6.58
CA VAL A 55 1.28 -2.49 -6.79
C VAL A 55 2.57 -3.29 -6.70
N ASP A 56 3.60 -2.81 -7.40
CA ASP A 56 4.98 -3.19 -7.16
C ASP A 56 5.54 -2.22 -6.13
N ILE A 57 6.23 -2.74 -5.12
CA ILE A 57 6.85 -1.91 -4.11
C ILE A 57 8.33 -2.21 -3.99
N PHE A 58 9.08 -1.15 -3.79
CA PHE A 58 10.49 -1.21 -3.41
C PHE A 58 10.60 -0.62 -2.02
N TRP A 59 10.94 -1.47 -1.05
CA TRP A 59 11.05 -1.07 0.35
C TRP A 59 12.52 -0.88 0.70
N LYS A 60 12.79 0.17 1.47
CA LYS A 60 14.14 0.50 1.90
C LYS A 60 14.09 1.13 3.27
N SER A 61 15.01 0.75 4.14
CA SER A 61 15.10 1.30 5.47
C SER A 61 16.57 1.34 5.91
N ARG A 62 16.88 2.22 6.86
CA ARG A 62 18.22 2.25 7.44
C ARG A 62 18.44 1.07 8.39
N LEU A 63 17.41 0.70 9.14
CA LEU A 63 17.43 -0.41 10.09
C LEU A 63 16.21 -1.29 9.85
N ILE A 64 16.36 -2.58 10.07
CA ILE A 64 15.30 -3.54 9.79
C ILE A 64 14.05 -3.30 10.62
N GLU A 65 14.19 -2.79 11.84
CA GLU A 65 13.06 -2.53 12.72
C GLU A 65 12.39 -1.17 12.47
N GLN A 66 12.91 -0.36 11.55
CA GLN A 66 12.25 0.89 11.17
C GLN A 66 11.13 0.62 10.18
N MET A 67 10.15 1.54 10.14
CA MET A 67 9.05 1.44 9.19
C MET A 67 9.54 1.45 7.75
N GLY A 68 10.51 2.30 7.43
CA GLY A 68 11.09 2.36 6.11
C GLY A 68 10.26 3.15 5.12
N ASN A 69 10.70 3.09 3.87
CA ASN A 69 10.12 3.85 2.78
C ASN A 69 9.73 2.93 1.64
N PHE A 70 8.60 3.25 1.01
CA PHE A 70 8.14 2.58 -0.19
C PHE A 70 8.28 3.47 -1.41
N LYS A 71 8.79 2.91 -2.49
CA LYS A 71 8.59 3.45 -3.82
C LYS A 71 7.57 2.56 -4.51
N ILE A 72 6.46 3.12 -4.96
CA ILE A 72 5.30 2.36 -5.41
C ILE A 72 5.06 2.59 -6.90
N GLU A 73 4.80 1.50 -7.63
CA GLU A 73 4.38 1.55 -9.02
C GLU A 73 3.12 0.72 -9.18
N LEU A 74 2.14 1.24 -9.92
CA LEU A 74 0.88 0.58 -10.14
C LEU A 74 1.04 -0.59 -11.10
N ILE A 75 0.57 -1.79 -10.70
CA ILE A 75 0.46 -2.93 -11.59
C ILE A 75 -0.93 -2.96 -12.21
N SER A 76 -1.96 -2.88 -11.36
CA SER A 76 -3.33 -2.97 -11.83
C SER A 76 -4.24 -2.17 -10.90
N SER A 77 -5.06 -1.32 -11.51
CA SER A 77 -6.05 -0.54 -10.77
C SER A 77 -7.35 -1.31 -10.68
N VAL A 78 -7.50 -2.08 -9.62
CA VAL A 78 -8.76 -2.81 -9.37
C VAL A 78 -9.88 -1.83 -9.13
N VAL A 79 -9.61 -0.77 -8.34
CA VAL A 79 -10.60 0.26 -8.06
C VAL A 79 -11.06 0.94 -9.34
N GLY A 80 -10.13 1.27 -10.25
CA GLY A 80 -10.48 1.89 -11.52
C GLY A 80 -11.37 1.02 -12.39
N LYS A 81 -11.20 -0.30 -12.31
CA LYS A 81 -11.98 -1.25 -13.11
C LYS A 81 -13.41 -1.44 -12.61
N ILE A 82 -13.68 -1.12 -11.35
CA ILE A 82 -14.97 -1.37 -10.72
C ILE A 82 -15.62 -0.10 -10.16
N LEU A 83 -15.13 1.07 -10.58
CA LEU A 83 -15.63 2.35 -10.06
C LEU A 83 -17.14 2.52 -10.21
N ASP A 84 -17.71 1.97 -11.27
CA ASP A 84 -19.15 2.09 -11.53
C ASP A 84 -20.00 1.09 -10.74
N ASP A 85 -19.38 0.17 -10.02
CA ASP A 85 -20.09 -0.84 -9.24
C ASP A 85 -19.88 -0.56 -7.75
N LYS A 86 -20.86 0.11 -7.15
CA LYS A 86 -20.78 0.48 -5.74
C LYS A 86 -20.65 -0.72 -4.82
N VAL A 87 -21.31 -1.82 -5.14
CA VAL A 87 -21.28 -3.02 -4.28
C VAL A 87 -19.88 -3.61 -4.27
N LYS A 88 -19.27 -3.76 -5.44
CA LYS A 88 -17.91 -4.30 -5.54
C LYS A 88 -16.90 -3.37 -4.88
N LEU A 89 -17.05 -2.07 -5.06
CA LEU A 89 -16.15 -1.10 -4.47
C LEU A 89 -16.23 -1.15 -2.94
N GLN A 90 -17.43 -1.17 -2.38
CA GLN A 90 -17.61 -1.30 -0.93
C GLN A 90 -17.05 -2.61 -0.41
N ALA A 91 -17.23 -3.70 -1.14
CA ALA A 91 -16.71 -5.00 -0.75
C ALA A 91 -15.18 -4.96 -0.66
N ILE A 92 -14.51 -4.37 -1.64
CA ILE A 92 -13.05 -4.26 -1.63
C ILE A 92 -12.58 -3.40 -0.46
N PHE A 93 -13.21 -2.26 -0.23
CA PHE A 93 -12.83 -1.39 0.89
C PHE A 93 -13.05 -2.09 2.22
N SER A 94 -14.14 -2.83 2.36
CA SER A 94 -14.42 -3.59 3.59
C SER A 94 -13.40 -4.68 3.82
N ILE A 95 -13.03 -5.41 2.77
CA ILE A 95 -12.01 -6.45 2.86
C ILE A 95 -10.66 -5.86 3.25
N CYS A 96 -10.26 -4.75 2.64
CA CYS A 96 -9.00 -4.09 2.99
C CYS A 96 -8.99 -3.65 4.44
N THR A 97 -10.09 -3.07 4.92
CA THR A 97 -10.21 -2.63 6.31
C THR A 97 -10.10 -3.81 7.26
N LEU A 98 -10.79 -4.91 6.94
CA LEU A 98 -10.76 -6.12 7.75
C LEU A 98 -9.35 -6.71 7.82
N LEU A 99 -8.69 -6.82 6.70
CA LEU A 99 -7.33 -7.35 6.65
C LEU A 99 -6.36 -6.50 7.45
N GLU A 100 -6.51 -5.18 7.37
CA GLU A 100 -5.68 -4.27 8.14
C GLU A 100 -5.82 -4.48 9.64
N LYS A 101 -7.04 -4.78 10.11
CA LYS A 101 -7.31 -4.98 11.53
C LYS A 101 -6.91 -6.37 12.03
N VAL A 102 -6.99 -7.37 11.17
CA VAL A 102 -6.80 -8.77 11.56
C VAL A 102 -5.35 -9.20 11.42
N LEU A 103 -4.67 -8.74 10.38
CA LEU A 103 -3.31 -9.17 10.10
C LEU A 103 -2.29 -8.36 10.89
N PRO A 104 -1.38 -9.03 11.60
CA PRO A 104 -0.30 -8.29 12.26
C PRO A 104 0.68 -7.75 11.21
N GLU A 105 1.31 -6.65 11.57
CA GLU A 105 2.31 -6.04 10.72
C GLU A 105 3.52 -6.96 10.57
N ARG A 106 4.08 -7.05 9.34
CA ARG A 106 5.32 -7.76 9.03
C ARG A 106 5.25 -9.27 9.24
N GLN A 107 4.08 -9.85 9.06
CA GLN A 107 3.94 -11.31 9.05
C GLN A 107 3.43 -11.77 7.70
N LYS A 108 3.95 -12.91 7.27
CA LYS A 108 3.51 -13.54 6.05
C LYS A 108 2.14 -14.20 6.19
#